data_7a26596fc819c7fd2e305fcdb37088bc
#
_entry.id   7a26596fc819c7fd2e305fcdb37088bc
#
_cell.length_a   1.000
_cell.length_b   1.000
_cell.length_c   1.000
_cell.angle_alpha   90.00
_cell.angle_beta   90.00
_cell.angle_gamma   90.00
#
_symmetry.space_group_name_H-M   'P 1'
#
loop_
_entity.id
_entity.type
_entity.pdbx_description
1 polymer ?
#
loop_
_entity_poly.entity_id
_entity_poly.type
_entity_poly.pdbx_seq_one_letter_code
_entity_poly.pdbx_strand_id
1 'polypeptide(L)'
;MGRTRGQGAGSGGGWQAVLDEWLSLIRVDAGQHLDLGIVDAATGVVEALYVHRRGLRGALRRLGNSLGDLGWPLEQLNAWLEALSSLTKKSHRAELGSFESLAAFAEGWAERYVRGVHSGAALDAVTGLGTPTVLRLRLREVYQHCRAFGIVPADAYCFVIVDANTDDLAPFERDAVMITTAGVVGDVFHQGETVVRHRSRMIVLATKTESTRQRCEALRQALREAPISRSADPRVWEGELPGSTIDLDRRLRDLVG
;
A
#
# COMPACT_ATOMS: atom_id res chain seq x y z
N MET A 1 -49.91 8.89 -42.97
CA MET A 1 -48.55 8.36 -43.23
C MET A 1 -47.61 8.92 -42.17
N GLY A 2 -47.48 8.27 -41.04
CA GLY A 2 -46.59 8.67 -39.96
C GLY A 2 -45.34 7.81 -40.00
N ARG A 3 -44.18 8.44 -40.14
CA ARG A 3 -42.86 7.79 -39.95
C ARG A 3 -42.48 7.91 -38.48
N THR A 4 -42.57 6.82 -37.75
CA THR A 4 -41.97 6.62 -36.46
C THR A 4 -40.45 6.55 -36.63
N ARG A 5 -39.72 7.56 -36.08
CA ARG A 5 -38.25 7.51 -35.89
C ARG A 5 -37.96 6.49 -34.78
N GLY A 6 -37.30 5.39 -35.16
CA GLY A 6 -36.76 4.42 -34.23
C GLY A 6 -35.66 5.10 -33.39
N GLN A 7 -35.84 5.03 -32.09
CA GLN A 7 -34.82 5.41 -31.11
C GLN A 7 -33.68 4.40 -31.21
N GLY A 8 -32.48 4.89 -31.49
CA GLY A 8 -31.24 4.12 -31.39
C GLY A 8 -30.95 3.79 -29.93
N ALA A 9 -31.34 2.61 -29.50
CA ALA A 9 -30.91 2.01 -28.25
C ALA A 9 -29.64 1.19 -28.53
N GLY A 10 -28.59 1.42 -27.75
CA GLY A 10 -27.62 0.38 -27.48
C GLY A 10 -26.21 0.53 -28.05
N SER A 11 -25.39 1.47 -27.56
CA SER A 11 -23.93 1.32 -27.62
C SER A 11 -23.23 1.40 -26.25
N GLY A 12 -24.00 1.45 -25.16
CA GLY A 12 -23.46 1.58 -23.80
C GLY A 12 -22.98 0.29 -23.12
N GLY A 13 -23.35 -0.89 -23.61
CA GLY A 13 -23.14 -2.15 -22.88
C GLY A 13 -21.83 -2.92 -23.18
N GLY A 14 -21.18 -2.62 -24.29
CA GLY A 14 -20.08 -3.46 -24.76
C GLY A 14 -18.76 -3.29 -24.02
N TRP A 15 -18.45 -2.10 -23.54
CA TRP A 15 -17.20 -1.83 -22.83
C TRP A 15 -17.23 -2.31 -21.38
N GLN A 16 -18.39 -2.29 -20.73
CA GLN A 16 -18.56 -2.81 -19.37
C GLN A 16 -18.29 -4.30 -19.31
N ALA A 17 -18.80 -5.08 -20.29
CA ALA A 17 -18.52 -6.51 -20.38
C ALA A 17 -17.01 -6.79 -20.53
N VAL A 18 -16.29 -5.99 -21.34
CA VAL A 18 -14.85 -6.09 -21.49
C VAL A 18 -14.15 -5.78 -20.15
N LEU A 19 -14.58 -4.75 -19.44
CA LEU A 19 -14.03 -4.40 -18.14
C LEU A 19 -14.23 -5.51 -17.11
N ASP A 20 -15.45 -6.04 -17.01
CA ASP A 20 -15.79 -7.08 -16.05
C ASP A 20 -14.99 -8.37 -16.30
N GLU A 21 -14.87 -8.77 -17.57
CA GLU A 21 -14.08 -9.93 -17.97
C GLU A 21 -12.59 -9.72 -17.67
N TRP A 22 -12.05 -8.56 -18.02
CA TRP A 22 -10.65 -8.21 -17.72
C TRP A 22 -10.37 -8.18 -16.22
N LEU A 23 -11.21 -7.53 -15.42
CA LEU A 23 -11.08 -7.51 -13.97
C LEU A 23 -11.21 -8.91 -13.35
N SER A 24 -12.01 -9.80 -13.94
CA SER A 24 -12.09 -11.19 -13.46
C SER A 24 -10.76 -11.93 -13.64
N LEU A 25 -10.07 -11.74 -14.77
CA LEU A 25 -8.75 -12.32 -15.01
C LEU A 25 -7.71 -11.78 -14.01
N ILE A 26 -7.70 -10.47 -13.78
CA ILE A 26 -6.80 -9.84 -12.80
C ILE A 26 -7.09 -10.36 -11.37
N ARG A 27 -8.37 -10.56 -11.00
CA ARG A 27 -8.75 -11.09 -9.67
C ARG A 27 -8.29 -12.50 -9.41
N VAL A 28 -8.27 -13.35 -10.44
CA VAL A 28 -7.75 -14.73 -10.32
C VAL A 28 -6.28 -14.70 -9.92
N ASP A 29 -5.48 -13.87 -10.57
CA ASP A 29 -4.05 -13.74 -10.30
C ASP A 29 -3.77 -13.00 -8.97
N ALA A 30 -4.61 -12.03 -8.60
CA ALA A 30 -4.46 -11.21 -7.39
C ALA A 30 -5.00 -11.85 -6.09
N GLY A 31 -5.51 -13.08 -6.16
CA GLY A 31 -6.06 -13.75 -4.97
C GLY A 31 -7.35 -13.12 -4.43
N GLN A 32 -8.24 -12.68 -5.33
CA GLN A 32 -9.63 -12.19 -5.09
C GLN A 32 -9.82 -10.76 -4.58
N HIS A 33 -8.79 -10.00 -4.21
CA HIS A 33 -8.99 -8.62 -3.74
C HIS A 33 -8.24 -7.61 -4.61
N LEU A 34 -8.99 -6.98 -5.53
CA LEU A 34 -8.51 -5.76 -6.20
C LEU A 34 -8.87 -4.55 -5.33
N ASP A 35 -7.87 -3.71 -5.07
CA ASP A 35 -8.08 -2.40 -4.47
C ASP A 35 -8.99 -1.54 -5.37
N LEU A 36 -9.86 -0.73 -4.76
CA LEU A 36 -10.72 0.22 -5.48
C LEU A 36 -9.95 1.13 -6.42
N GLY A 37 -8.71 1.52 -6.06
CA GLY A 37 -7.83 2.32 -6.91
C GLY A 37 -7.40 1.62 -8.19
N ILE A 38 -7.24 0.30 -8.18
CA ILE A 38 -6.92 -0.50 -9.36
C ILE A 38 -8.15 -0.62 -10.25
N VAL A 39 -9.32 -0.87 -9.66
CA VAL A 39 -10.59 -0.95 -10.38
C VAL A 39 -10.90 0.37 -11.08
N ASP A 40 -10.72 1.49 -10.40
CA ASP A 40 -10.92 2.84 -10.97
C ASP A 40 -9.93 3.12 -12.11
N ALA A 41 -8.65 2.79 -11.92
CA ALA A 41 -7.63 2.97 -12.95
C ALA A 41 -7.88 2.08 -14.17
N ALA A 42 -8.30 0.82 -13.98
CA ALA A 42 -8.68 -0.10 -15.05
C ALA A 42 -9.91 0.40 -15.81
N THR A 43 -10.93 0.87 -15.08
CA THR A 43 -12.12 1.51 -15.66
C THR A 43 -11.72 2.67 -16.54
N GLY A 44 -10.83 3.55 -16.07
CA GLY A 44 -10.33 4.69 -16.84
C GLY A 44 -9.61 4.31 -18.14
N VAL A 45 -8.93 3.15 -18.19
CA VAL A 45 -8.31 2.64 -19.42
C VAL A 45 -9.37 2.19 -20.43
N VAL A 46 -10.36 1.42 -19.98
CA VAL A 46 -11.43 0.93 -20.87
C VAL A 46 -12.30 2.09 -21.36
N GLU A 47 -12.61 3.06 -20.51
CA GLU A 47 -13.32 4.28 -20.93
C GLU A 47 -12.53 5.11 -21.93
N ALA A 48 -11.22 5.24 -21.76
CA ALA A 48 -10.37 5.95 -22.72
C ALA A 48 -10.38 5.29 -24.09
N LEU A 49 -10.46 3.96 -24.16
CA LEU A 49 -10.54 3.20 -25.42
C LEU A 49 -11.91 3.29 -26.08
N TYR A 50 -12.98 3.17 -25.33
CA TYR A 50 -14.33 2.96 -25.86
C TYR A 50 -15.21 4.21 -25.88
N VAL A 51 -15.05 5.08 -24.88
CA VAL A 51 -15.92 6.24 -24.66
C VAL A 51 -15.26 7.52 -25.14
N HIS A 52 -14.10 7.83 -24.59
CA HIS A 52 -13.49 9.14 -24.79
C HIS A 52 -12.56 9.21 -26.00
N ARG A 53 -12.00 8.07 -26.42
CA ARG A 53 -11.00 7.95 -27.49
C ARG A 53 -9.84 8.94 -27.35
N ARG A 54 -9.57 9.38 -26.13
CA ARG A 54 -8.50 10.32 -25.75
C ARG A 54 -8.02 9.99 -24.36
N GLY A 55 -6.75 10.31 -24.07
CA GLY A 55 -6.21 10.18 -22.72
C GLY A 55 -5.77 8.76 -22.34
N LEU A 56 -5.71 7.81 -23.28
CA LEU A 56 -5.28 6.43 -23.02
C LEU A 56 -3.90 6.37 -22.33
N ARG A 57 -2.93 7.16 -22.79
CA ARG A 57 -1.59 7.23 -22.15
C ARG A 57 -1.67 7.61 -20.68
N GLY A 58 -2.49 8.63 -20.36
CA GLY A 58 -2.69 9.06 -18.97
C GLY A 58 -3.40 7.99 -18.13
N ALA A 59 -4.37 7.29 -18.70
CA ALA A 59 -5.06 6.19 -18.04
C ALA A 59 -4.13 4.99 -17.78
N LEU A 60 -3.31 4.60 -18.77
CA LEU A 60 -2.31 3.54 -18.65
C LEU A 60 -1.23 3.90 -17.62
N ARG A 61 -0.76 5.13 -17.57
CA ARG A 61 0.18 5.59 -16.56
C ARG A 61 -0.42 5.51 -15.15
N ARG A 62 -1.69 5.91 -14.96
CA ARG A 62 -2.38 5.75 -13.66
C ARG A 62 -2.52 4.27 -13.27
N LEU A 63 -2.89 3.41 -14.23
CA LEU A 63 -2.96 1.97 -13.99
C LEU A 63 -1.59 1.41 -13.59
N GLY A 64 -0.53 1.76 -14.31
CA GLY A 64 0.84 1.39 -13.96
C GLY A 64 1.21 1.83 -12.55
N ASN A 65 0.89 3.07 -12.16
CA ASN A 65 1.11 3.58 -10.80
C ASN A 65 0.36 2.74 -9.75
N SER A 66 -0.94 2.45 -9.96
CA SER A 66 -1.74 1.67 -9.01
C SER A 66 -1.22 0.23 -8.86
N LEU A 67 -0.72 -0.36 -9.94
CA LEU A 67 -0.18 -1.73 -9.95
C LEU A 67 1.27 -1.79 -9.41
N GLY A 68 2.04 -0.73 -9.57
CA GLY A 68 3.39 -0.62 -9.02
C GLY A 68 3.43 -0.72 -7.50
N ASP A 69 2.35 -0.32 -6.81
CA ASP A 69 2.20 -0.47 -5.35
C ASP A 69 2.07 -1.93 -4.89
N LEU A 70 1.64 -2.83 -5.77
CA LEU A 70 1.51 -4.26 -5.47
C LEU A 70 2.86 -4.99 -5.48
N GLY A 71 3.92 -4.35 -6.00
CA GLY A 71 5.25 -4.96 -6.13
C GLY A 71 5.31 -6.12 -7.12
N TRP A 72 4.38 -6.17 -8.09
CA TRP A 72 4.32 -7.25 -9.06
C TRP A 72 5.32 -7.04 -10.20
N PRO A 73 5.90 -8.14 -10.73
CA PRO A 73 6.86 -8.05 -11.81
C PRO A 73 6.19 -7.55 -13.10
N LEU A 74 6.95 -6.79 -13.90
CA LEU A 74 6.46 -6.18 -15.13
C LEU A 74 5.91 -7.22 -16.13
N GLU A 75 6.45 -8.43 -16.12
CA GLU A 75 5.96 -9.54 -16.96
C GLU A 75 4.48 -9.87 -16.69
N GLN A 76 4.09 -9.97 -15.43
CA GLN A 76 2.70 -10.25 -15.05
C GLN A 76 1.76 -9.13 -15.45
N LEU A 77 2.23 -7.89 -15.37
CA LEU A 77 1.47 -6.72 -15.77
C LEU A 77 1.31 -6.65 -17.29
N ASN A 78 2.33 -7.04 -18.05
CA ASN A 78 2.24 -7.15 -19.50
C ASN A 78 1.22 -8.22 -19.93
N ALA A 79 1.16 -9.35 -19.24
CA ALA A 79 0.16 -10.39 -19.51
C ALA A 79 -1.28 -9.87 -19.35
N TRP A 80 -1.53 -8.96 -18.41
CA TRP A 80 -2.85 -8.33 -18.25
C TRP A 80 -3.20 -7.34 -19.37
N LEU A 81 -2.21 -6.58 -19.86
CA LEU A 81 -2.42 -5.72 -21.02
C LEU A 81 -2.66 -6.55 -22.30
N GLU A 82 -2.00 -7.70 -22.44
CA GLU A 82 -2.25 -8.65 -23.50
C GLU A 82 -3.65 -9.27 -23.39
N ALA A 83 -4.08 -9.63 -22.17
CA ALA A 83 -5.44 -10.10 -21.93
C ALA A 83 -6.47 -9.03 -22.32
N LEU A 84 -6.31 -7.77 -21.89
CA LEU A 84 -7.17 -6.67 -22.32
C LEU A 84 -7.15 -6.52 -23.85
N SER A 85 -5.96 -6.58 -24.44
CA SER A 85 -5.80 -6.50 -25.90
C SER A 85 -6.59 -7.61 -26.60
N SER A 86 -6.60 -8.83 -26.06
CA SER A 86 -7.34 -9.98 -26.65
C SER A 86 -8.85 -9.80 -26.58
N LEU A 87 -9.36 -9.12 -25.55
CA LEU A 87 -10.76 -8.84 -25.33
C LEU A 87 -11.28 -7.65 -26.16
N THR A 88 -10.38 -6.84 -26.73
CA THR A 88 -10.74 -5.60 -27.43
C THR A 88 -10.80 -5.77 -28.96
N LYS A 89 -11.41 -4.80 -29.63
CA LYS A 89 -11.46 -4.74 -31.11
C LYS A 89 -10.06 -4.52 -31.69
N LYS A 90 -9.85 -4.96 -32.94
CA LYS A 90 -8.56 -4.87 -33.65
C LYS A 90 -7.96 -3.45 -33.64
N SER A 91 -8.80 -2.41 -33.76
CA SER A 91 -8.34 -1.01 -33.70
C SER A 91 -7.76 -0.62 -32.35
N HIS A 92 -8.37 -1.10 -31.25
CA HIS A 92 -7.91 -0.82 -29.91
C HIS A 92 -6.65 -1.63 -29.55
N ARG A 93 -6.50 -2.83 -30.13
CA ARG A 93 -5.27 -3.65 -29.97
C ARG A 93 -4.04 -2.92 -30.50
N ALA A 94 -4.16 -2.29 -31.67
CA ALA A 94 -3.05 -1.53 -32.24
C ALA A 94 -2.66 -0.33 -31.34
N GLU A 95 -3.64 0.32 -30.73
CA GLU A 95 -3.42 1.44 -29.82
C GLU A 95 -2.81 1.01 -28.50
N LEU A 96 -3.33 -0.08 -27.89
CA LEU A 96 -2.78 -0.66 -26.64
C LEU A 96 -1.36 -1.20 -26.84
N GLY A 97 -1.08 -1.87 -27.95
CA GLY A 97 0.23 -2.42 -28.30
C GLY A 97 1.22 -1.40 -28.85
N SER A 98 0.84 -0.13 -28.97
CA SER A 98 1.76 0.90 -29.43
C SER A 98 2.88 1.12 -28.40
N PHE A 99 4.09 1.43 -28.90
CA PHE A 99 5.23 1.76 -28.03
C PHE A 99 4.89 2.84 -27.02
N GLU A 100 4.14 3.85 -27.43
CA GLU A 100 3.73 4.98 -26.56
C GLU A 100 2.81 4.54 -25.42
N SER A 101 1.90 3.60 -25.66
CA SER A 101 0.98 3.04 -24.66
C SER A 101 1.74 2.18 -23.64
N LEU A 102 2.61 1.30 -24.14
CA LEU A 102 3.44 0.43 -23.29
C LEU A 102 4.44 1.26 -22.47
N ALA A 103 5.06 2.29 -23.08
CA ALA A 103 5.96 3.20 -22.38
C ALA A 103 5.23 3.96 -21.26
N ALA A 104 4.05 4.51 -21.52
CA ALA A 104 3.28 5.24 -20.50
C ALA A 104 2.88 4.35 -19.32
N PHE A 105 2.51 3.10 -19.59
CA PHE A 105 2.23 2.11 -18.55
C PHE A 105 3.48 1.76 -17.73
N ALA A 106 4.58 1.46 -18.40
CA ALA A 106 5.86 1.13 -17.77
C ALA A 106 6.43 2.31 -16.97
N GLU A 107 6.30 3.55 -17.46
CA GLU A 107 6.68 4.76 -16.72
C GLU A 107 5.89 4.88 -15.40
N GLY A 108 4.56 4.70 -15.44
CA GLY A 108 3.73 4.72 -14.25
C GLY A 108 4.12 3.65 -13.24
N TRP A 109 4.33 2.42 -13.72
CA TRP A 109 4.77 1.32 -12.89
C TRP A 109 6.17 1.58 -12.30
N ALA A 110 7.15 1.97 -13.12
CA ALA A 110 8.51 2.21 -12.68
C ALA A 110 8.58 3.35 -11.65
N GLU A 111 7.84 4.42 -11.87
CA GLU A 111 7.76 5.56 -10.96
C GLU A 111 7.32 5.13 -9.55
N ARG A 112 6.41 4.17 -9.47
CA ARG A 112 5.88 3.67 -8.21
C ARG A 112 6.72 2.52 -7.65
N TYR A 113 7.14 1.61 -8.52
CA TYR A 113 8.02 0.49 -8.17
C TYR A 113 9.38 0.99 -7.64
N VAL A 114 9.98 2.00 -8.29
CA VAL A 114 11.24 2.62 -7.82
C VAL A 114 11.03 3.34 -6.49
N ARG A 115 9.91 4.04 -6.30
CA ARG A 115 9.54 4.55 -4.96
C ARG A 115 9.34 3.41 -3.96
N GLY A 116 8.72 2.32 -4.36
CA GLY A 116 8.56 1.11 -3.56
C GLY A 116 9.89 0.41 -3.27
N VAL A 117 10.82 0.39 -4.22
CA VAL A 117 12.19 -0.18 -4.05
C VAL A 117 13.07 0.75 -3.21
N HIS A 118 12.93 2.06 -3.31
CA HIS A 118 13.56 2.98 -2.36
C HIS A 118 12.92 2.92 -0.97
N SER A 119 11.61 2.61 -0.87
CA SER A 119 10.97 2.18 0.38
C SER A 119 11.18 0.69 0.69
N GLY A 120 11.76 -0.07 -0.22
CA GLY A 120 12.14 -1.49 -0.13
C GLY A 120 13.52 -1.71 0.48
N ALA A 121 14.25 -0.64 0.84
CA ALA A 121 15.31 -0.77 1.81
C ALA A 121 14.69 -1.43 3.06
N ALA A 122 15.23 -2.56 3.49
CA ALA A 122 14.74 -3.24 4.69
C ALA A 122 14.87 -2.34 5.93
N LEU A 123 15.82 -1.42 5.89
CA LEU A 123 16.12 -0.50 6.99
C LEU A 123 15.99 0.96 6.54
N ASP A 124 15.47 1.79 7.42
CA ASP A 124 15.44 3.24 7.27
C ASP A 124 16.85 3.83 7.45
N ALA A 125 17.29 4.64 6.50
CA ALA A 125 18.65 5.16 6.44
C ALA A 125 19.02 6.12 7.60
N VAL A 126 18.01 6.75 8.23
CA VAL A 126 18.22 7.72 9.32
C VAL A 126 18.26 7.01 10.67
N THR A 127 17.34 6.10 10.91
CA THR A 127 17.15 5.47 12.23
C THR A 127 17.70 4.06 12.33
N GLY A 128 17.99 3.39 11.21
CA GLY A 128 18.35 1.97 11.17
C GLY A 128 17.21 1.01 11.50
N LEU A 129 16.01 1.51 11.77
CA LEU A 129 14.82 0.69 12.02
C LEU A 129 14.31 0.05 10.73
N GLY A 130 13.46 -0.96 10.85
CA GLY A 130 12.76 -1.53 9.70
C GLY A 130 11.90 -0.50 8.98
N THR A 131 11.59 -0.79 7.72
CA THR A 131 10.66 0.01 6.92
C THR A 131 9.24 -0.59 6.96
N PRO A 132 8.20 0.12 6.48
CA PRO A 132 6.85 -0.44 6.35
C PRO A 132 6.78 -1.76 5.56
N THR A 133 7.72 -1.98 4.64
CA THR A 133 7.83 -3.24 3.89
C THR A 133 8.16 -4.42 4.81
N VAL A 134 9.10 -4.21 5.75
CA VAL A 134 9.44 -5.22 6.78
C VAL A 134 8.24 -5.51 7.67
N LEU A 135 7.49 -4.47 8.08
CA LEU A 135 6.28 -4.65 8.88
C LEU A 135 5.23 -5.49 8.14
N ARG A 136 4.97 -5.20 6.87
CA ARG A 136 4.01 -5.98 6.06
C ARG A 136 4.42 -7.44 5.93
N LEU A 137 5.71 -7.71 5.70
CA LEU A 137 6.22 -9.09 5.64
C LEU A 137 5.99 -9.81 6.97
N ARG A 138 6.38 -9.19 8.07
CA ARG A 138 6.23 -9.78 9.40
C ARG A 138 4.77 -10.00 9.78
N LEU A 139 3.88 -9.09 9.43
CA LEU A 139 2.45 -9.26 9.65
C LEU A 139 1.88 -10.45 8.87
N ARG A 140 2.29 -10.66 7.61
CA ARG A 140 1.90 -11.87 6.86
C ARG A 140 2.29 -13.15 7.60
N GLU A 141 3.51 -13.22 8.11
CA GLU A 141 3.98 -14.37 8.90
C GLU A 141 3.14 -14.56 10.17
N VAL A 142 2.85 -13.47 10.91
CA VAL A 142 2.00 -13.51 12.11
C VAL A 142 0.60 -14.02 11.80
N TYR A 143 -0.05 -13.51 10.75
CA TYR A 143 -1.39 -13.96 10.37
C TYR A 143 -1.41 -15.41 9.87
N GLN A 144 -0.37 -15.85 9.15
CA GLN A 144 -0.22 -17.25 8.74
C GLN A 144 -0.03 -18.16 9.97
N HIS A 145 0.83 -17.77 10.91
CA HIS A 145 1.03 -18.48 12.15
C HIS A 145 -0.26 -18.59 12.96
N CYS A 146 -0.94 -17.48 13.20
CA CYS A 146 -2.20 -17.44 13.93
C CYS A 146 -3.26 -18.34 13.28
N ARG A 147 -3.38 -18.31 11.95
CA ARG A 147 -4.29 -19.18 11.20
C ARG A 147 -3.95 -20.66 11.39
N ALA A 148 -2.67 -21.03 11.33
CA ALA A 148 -2.23 -22.42 11.47
C ALA A 148 -2.56 -22.99 12.87
N PHE A 149 -2.56 -22.16 13.90
CA PHE A 149 -2.81 -22.57 15.29
C PHE A 149 -4.19 -22.18 15.83
N GLY A 150 -5.08 -21.64 15.01
CA GLY A 150 -6.42 -21.23 15.43
C GLY A 150 -6.42 -20.05 16.41
N ILE A 151 -5.40 -19.21 16.38
CA ILE A 151 -5.22 -18.05 17.26
C ILE A 151 -5.82 -16.82 16.60
N VAL A 152 -6.51 -15.98 17.36
CA VAL A 152 -6.96 -14.66 16.87
C VAL A 152 -5.79 -13.68 16.98
N PRO A 153 -5.35 -13.05 15.87
CA PRO A 153 -4.18 -12.16 15.89
C PRO A 153 -4.30 -11.02 16.92
N ALA A 154 -5.47 -10.42 17.06
CA ALA A 154 -5.75 -9.33 18.01
C ALA A 154 -5.63 -9.75 19.50
N ASP A 155 -5.74 -11.04 19.79
CA ASP A 155 -5.58 -11.56 21.15
C ASP A 155 -4.11 -11.85 21.50
N ALA A 156 -3.31 -12.19 20.48
CA ALA A 156 -1.92 -12.60 20.66
C ALA A 156 -0.89 -11.49 20.41
N TYR A 157 -1.23 -10.49 19.58
CA TYR A 157 -0.31 -9.42 19.17
C TYR A 157 -0.97 -8.04 19.27
N CYS A 158 -0.12 -7.03 19.45
CA CYS A 158 -0.52 -5.63 19.44
C CYS A 158 0.52 -4.77 18.70
N PHE A 159 0.11 -3.57 18.32
CA PHE A 159 1.03 -2.51 17.96
C PHE A 159 1.35 -1.65 19.18
N VAL A 160 2.60 -1.21 19.29
CA VAL A 160 2.96 -0.07 20.11
C VAL A 160 3.39 1.02 19.14
N ILE A 161 2.72 2.17 19.20
CA ILE A 161 2.93 3.27 18.26
C ILE A 161 3.54 4.42 19.04
N VAL A 162 4.65 4.94 18.51
CA VAL A 162 5.33 6.12 19.02
C VAL A 162 5.27 7.19 17.94
N ASP A 163 4.60 8.29 18.18
CA ASP A 163 4.64 9.46 17.32
C ASP A 163 5.65 10.45 17.91
N ALA A 164 6.71 10.70 17.18
CA ALA A 164 7.78 11.59 17.63
C ALA A 164 7.40 13.08 17.53
N ASN A 165 6.22 13.38 16.94
CA ASN A 165 5.67 14.74 16.81
C ASN A 165 6.69 15.74 16.22
N THR A 166 7.20 15.42 15.04
CA THR A 166 8.33 16.19 14.42
C THR A 166 7.89 17.09 13.28
N ASP A 167 6.60 17.28 13.04
CA ASP A 167 6.10 17.95 11.82
C ASP A 167 6.50 19.43 11.76
N ASP A 168 6.58 20.10 12.91
CA ASP A 168 6.92 21.52 13.03
C ASP A 168 8.45 21.77 13.17
N LEU A 169 9.27 20.70 13.15
CA LEU A 169 10.71 20.81 13.35
C LEU A 169 11.46 21.06 12.03
N ALA A 170 12.59 21.76 12.09
CA ALA A 170 13.51 21.85 10.98
C ALA A 170 14.07 20.47 10.62
N PRO A 171 14.46 20.22 9.34
CA PRO A 171 14.89 18.88 8.89
C PRO A 171 15.96 18.24 9.76
N PHE A 172 16.99 18.99 10.14
CA PHE A 172 18.07 18.48 10.97
C PHE A 172 17.63 18.14 12.40
N GLU A 173 16.78 18.98 13.00
CA GLU A 173 16.20 18.70 14.32
C GLU A 173 15.27 17.48 14.29
N ARG A 174 14.50 17.35 13.22
CA ARG A 174 13.64 16.18 12.98
C ARG A 174 14.44 14.89 12.98
N ASP A 175 15.54 14.85 12.21
CA ASP A 175 16.37 13.65 12.14
C ASP A 175 17.02 13.33 13.48
N ALA A 176 17.50 14.32 14.22
CA ALA A 176 18.06 14.14 15.57
C ALA A 176 17.03 13.57 16.55
N VAL A 177 15.79 14.11 16.54
CA VAL A 177 14.67 13.60 17.35
C VAL A 177 14.35 12.17 16.95
N MET A 178 14.28 11.88 15.65
CA MET A 178 13.96 10.53 15.15
C MET A 178 15.03 9.51 15.55
N ILE A 179 16.32 9.85 15.45
CA ILE A 179 17.43 8.97 15.85
C ILE A 179 17.36 8.69 17.36
N THR A 180 17.17 9.73 18.18
CA THR A 180 17.10 9.58 19.63
C THR A 180 15.89 8.73 20.04
N THR A 181 14.72 9.01 19.47
CA THR A 181 13.50 8.24 19.72
C THR A 181 13.66 6.78 19.30
N ALA A 182 14.28 6.52 18.13
CA ALA A 182 14.57 5.18 17.64
C ALA A 182 15.49 4.39 18.58
N GLY A 183 16.53 5.03 19.12
CA GLY A 183 17.40 4.44 20.12
C GLY A 183 16.63 4.01 21.37
N VAL A 184 15.81 4.91 21.93
CA VAL A 184 15.00 4.60 23.14
C VAL A 184 14.00 3.47 22.86
N VAL A 185 13.34 3.46 21.70
CA VAL A 185 12.43 2.37 21.32
C VAL A 185 13.19 1.05 21.16
N GLY A 186 14.36 1.07 20.53
CA GLY A 186 15.21 -0.11 20.34
C GLY A 186 15.72 -0.68 21.66
N ASP A 187 16.08 0.17 22.63
CA ASP A 187 16.53 -0.25 23.96
C ASP A 187 15.42 -0.95 24.77
N VAL A 188 14.17 -0.52 24.60
CA VAL A 188 13.01 -1.11 25.30
C VAL A 188 12.50 -2.34 24.58
N PHE A 189 12.48 -2.36 23.24
CA PHE A 189 11.97 -3.43 22.40
C PHE A 189 13.10 -4.13 21.62
N HIS A 190 13.87 -4.95 22.30
CA HIS A 190 15.05 -5.65 21.77
C HIS A 190 14.96 -7.19 21.83
N GLN A 191 13.80 -7.75 22.18
CA GLN A 191 13.63 -9.19 22.41
C GLN A 191 13.02 -9.93 21.21
N GLY A 192 13.20 -9.41 19.99
CA GLY A 192 12.70 -10.01 18.77
C GLY A 192 11.42 -9.38 18.22
N GLU A 193 10.99 -8.26 18.81
CA GLU A 193 9.93 -7.42 18.24
C GLU A 193 10.37 -6.83 16.91
N THR A 194 9.39 -6.58 16.03
CA THR A 194 9.64 -5.87 14.78
C THR A 194 9.39 -4.39 15.00
N VAL A 195 10.44 -3.60 14.91
CA VAL A 195 10.38 -2.14 15.05
C VAL A 195 10.60 -1.50 13.68
N VAL A 196 9.67 -0.66 13.26
CA VAL A 196 9.74 0.03 11.96
C VAL A 196 9.49 1.52 12.11
N ARG A 197 10.10 2.29 11.21
CA ARG A 197 9.82 3.73 11.06
C ARG A 197 8.88 3.98 9.87
N HIS A 198 7.92 4.86 10.09
CA HIS A 198 7.17 5.48 9.01
C HIS A 198 6.92 6.95 9.31
N ARG A 199 7.49 7.86 8.49
CA ARG A 199 7.44 9.32 8.70
C ARG A 199 7.91 9.72 10.10
N SER A 200 7.04 10.39 10.89
CA SER A 200 7.28 10.77 12.29
C SER A 200 6.98 9.66 13.30
N ARG A 201 6.51 8.48 12.83
CA ARG A 201 6.07 7.40 13.70
C ARG A 201 7.01 6.22 13.70
N MET A 202 7.09 5.56 14.84
CA MET A 202 7.68 4.23 14.99
C MET A 202 6.59 3.27 15.41
N ILE A 203 6.56 2.11 14.78
CA ILE A 203 5.55 1.07 15.00
C ILE A 203 6.28 -0.19 15.45
N VAL A 204 5.96 -0.67 16.63
CA VAL A 204 6.46 -1.92 17.18
C VAL A 204 5.36 -2.97 17.06
N LEU A 205 5.64 -4.09 16.43
CA LEU A 205 4.80 -5.27 16.46
C LEU A 205 5.31 -6.19 17.56
N ALA A 206 4.52 -6.35 18.63
CA ALA A 206 4.87 -7.13 19.80
C ALA A 206 3.77 -8.14 20.17
N THR A 207 4.09 -9.14 20.96
CA THR A 207 3.11 -10.03 21.57
C THR A 207 2.32 -9.28 22.64
N LYS A 208 1.01 -9.55 22.75
CA LYS A 208 0.11 -8.91 23.73
C LYS A 208 0.23 -9.58 25.09
N THR A 209 1.21 -9.12 25.88
CA THR A 209 1.52 -9.68 27.20
C THR A 209 1.59 -8.57 28.26
N GLU A 210 1.52 -8.95 29.53
CA GLU A 210 1.74 -8.02 30.64
C GLU A 210 3.14 -7.39 30.61
N SER A 211 4.16 -8.17 30.20
CA SER A 211 5.51 -7.65 30.00
C SER A 211 5.55 -6.55 28.92
N THR A 212 4.79 -6.68 27.85
CA THR A 212 4.70 -5.64 26.80
C THR A 212 4.07 -4.38 27.35
N ARG A 213 3.03 -4.49 28.20
CA ARG A 213 2.41 -3.32 28.84
C ARG A 213 3.40 -2.61 29.77
N GLN A 214 4.14 -3.35 30.60
CA GLN A 214 5.19 -2.79 31.44
C GLN A 214 6.28 -2.09 30.62
N ARG A 215 6.67 -2.66 29.49
CA ARG A 215 7.64 -2.02 28.58
C ARG A 215 7.07 -0.75 27.94
N CYS A 216 5.79 -0.68 27.66
CA CYS A 216 5.16 0.56 27.18
C CYS A 216 5.24 1.68 28.24
N GLU A 217 5.06 1.35 29.52
CA GLU A 217 5.24 2.35 30.59
C GLU A 217 6.70 2.78 30.73
N ALA A 218 7.63 1.81 30.68
CA ALA A 218 9.06 2.10 30.69
C ALA A 218 9.47 2.98 29.49
N LEU A 219 8.92 2.71 28.29
CA LEU A 219 9.13 3.53 27.11
C LEU A 219 8.66 4.97 27.30
N ARG A 220 7.45 5.17 27.85
CA ARG A 220 6.92 6.52 28.13
C ARG A 220 7.83 7.27 29.10
N GLN A 221 8.36 6.60 30.11
CA GLN A 221 9.28 7.18 31.06
C GLN A 221 10.63 7.52 30.40
N ALA A 222 11.21 6.58 29.65
CA ALA A 222 12.49 6.78 28.98
C ALA A 222 12.44 7.93 27.94
N LEU A 223 11.33 8.06 27.21
CA LEU A 223 11.14 9.18 26.27
C LEU A 223 11.05 10.55 26.98
N ARG A 224 10.48 10.63 28.16
CA ARG A 224 10.45 11.87 28.96
C ARG A 224 11.83 12.27 29.49
N GLU A 225 12.69 11.30 29.74
CA GLU A 225 14.05 11.49 30.25
C GLU A 225 15.09 11.68 29.14
N ALA A 226 14.75 11.25 27.93
CA ALA A 226 15.65 11.35 26.78
C ALA A 226 15.96 12.81 26.41
N PRO A 227 17.18 13.11 25.89
CA PRO A 227 17.55 14.45 25.45
C PRO A 227 16.89 14.81 24.11
N ILE A 228 15.58 14.73 24.08
CA ILE A 228 14.75 15.09 22.92
C ILE A 228 14.47 16.58 22.98
N SER A 229 14.44 17.25 21.84
CA SER A 229 14.08 18.66 21.73
C SER A 229 12.76 18.92 22.48
N ARG A 230 12.72 20.00 23.28
CA ARG A 230 11.50 20.41 24.00
C ARG A 230 10.34 20.75 23.08
N SER A 231 10.61 20.95 21.80
CA SER A 231 9.60 21.18 20.76
C SER A 231 8.96 19.87 20.27
N ALA A 232 9.55 18.72 20.58
CA ALA A 232 8.99 17.40 20.28
C ALA A 232 8.36 16.84 21.58
N ASP A 233 7.10 16.44 21.51
CA ASP A 233 6.38 15.79 22.61
C ASP A 233 5.97 14.38 22.14
N PRO A 234 6.85 13.37 22.26
CA PRO A 234 6.57 12.02 21.77
C PRO A 234 5.39 11.40 22.50
N ARG A 235 4.46 10.83 21.73
CA ARG A 235 3.27 10.16 22.25
C ARG A 235 3.36 8.68 22.02
N VAL A 236 2.97 7.88 23.03
CA VAL A 236 3.00 6.42 22.98
C VAL A 236 1.61 5.87 23.30
N TRP A 237 1.10 5.05 22.39
CA TRP A 237 -0.16 4.34 22.62
C TRP A 237 -0.11 2.91 22.06
N GLU A 238 -1.01 2.07 22.55
CA GLU A 238 -1.21 0.73 22.03
C GLU A 238 -2.29 0.74 20.94
N GLY A 239 -2.07 -0.03 19.88
CA GLY A 239 -3.01 -0.25 18.79
C GLY A 239 -3.33 -1.73 18.66
N GLU A 240 -4.58 -2.04 18.37
CA GLU A 240 -5.00 -3.42 18.13
C GLU A 240 -4.67 -3.87 16.71
N LEU A 241 -4.30 -5.16 16.55
CA LEU A 241 -4.26 -5.80 15.25
C LEU A 241 -5.69 -6.09 14.80
N PRO A 242 -6.03 -5.85 13.53
CA PRO A 242 -7.30 -6.28 12.97
C PRO A 242 -7.46 -7.81 12.99
N GLY A 243 -8.68 -8.28 13.10
CA GLY A 243 -8.99 -9.72 13.06
C GLY A 243 -8.76 -10.36 11.69
N SER A 244 -8.67 -9.53 10.62
CA SER A 244 -8.48 -10.00 9.24
C SER A 244 -7.38 -9.23 8.52
N THR A 245 -6.76 -9.87 7.51
CA THR A 245 -5.77 -9.23 6.63
C THR A 245 -6.36 -8.09 5.78
N ILE A 246 -7.66 -8.13 5.49
CA ILE A 246 -8.35 -7.07 4.73
C ILE A 246 -8.40 -5.77 5.52
N ASP A 247 -8.76 -5.88 6.80
CA ASP A 247 -8.80 -4.72 7.69
C ASP A 247 -7.40 -4.24 8.05
N LEU A 248 -6.40 -5.14 7.98
CA LEU A 248 -5.00 -4.80 8.21
C LEU A 248 -4.48 -3.76 7.22
N ASP A 249 -4.76 -3.91 5.92
CA ASP A 249 -4.30 -2.94 4.91
C ASP A 249 -4.97 -1.57 5.10
N ARG A 250 -6.23 -1.55 5.55
CA ARG A 250 -6.91 -0.30 5.95
C ARG A 250 -6.23 0.31 7.17
N ARG A 251 -6.01 -0.50 8.21
CA ARG A 251 -5.38 -0.04 9.45
C ARG A 251 -3.96 0.46 9.23
N LEU A 252 -3.18 -0.22 8.39
CA LEU A 252 -1.84 0.23 8.02
C LEU A 252 -1.88 1.57 7.27
N ARG A 253 -2.86 1.78 6.38
CA ARG A 253 -3.05 3.09 5.75
C ARG A 253 -3.33 4.18 6.78
N ASP A 254 -4.20 3.92 7.76
CA ASP A 254 -4.53 4.88 8.83
C ASP A 254 -3.33 5.17 9.76
N LEU A 255 -2.48 4.18 9.98
CA LEU A 255 -1.26 4.31 10.78
C LEU A 255 -0.12 4.98 10.02
N VAL A 256 -0.11 4.79 8.70
CA VAL A 256 0.96 5.14 7.78
C VAL A 256 0.57 6.39 6.94
N GLY A 257 -0.71 6.74 6.85
CA GLY A 257 -1.24 7.94 6.16
C GLY A 257 -1.17 9.15 6.99
#